data_4a87655bc4534f970e9d31d5dbbd289f
#
_entry.id   4a87655bc4534f970e9d31d5dbbd289f
#
_cell.length_a   1.000
_cell.length_b   1.000
_cell.length_c   1.000
_cell.angle_alpha   90.00
_cell.angle_beta   90.00
_cell.angle_gamma   90.00
#
_symmetry.space_group_name_H-M   'P 1'
#
loop_
_entity.id
_entity.type
_entity.pdbx_description
1 polymer ?
#
loop_
_entity_poly.entity_id
_entity_poly.type
_entity_poly.pdbx_seq_one_letter_code
_entity_poly.pdbx_strand_id
1 'polypeptide(L)'
;MKEPGNFRRTLLQLIQADGSLSLADLAEKAGMSQSSAWRKIQELEADGVIRKRVTLLDPGKVDLKLCVIAHVTLEDHHEEAVASFASVVLERPEIMECYALSGAFDYMLKIRAKDVESYEAFMTRYLMRNPHVRTVVSSFVLRELKFSTELPL
;
A
#
# COMPACT_ATOMS: atom_id res chain seq x y z
N MET A 1 3.55 26.02 -26.76
CA MET A 1 2.53 24.95 -26.98
C MET A 1 3.02 23.73 -26.22
N LYS A 2 2.36 23.34 -25.08
CA LYS A 2 2.78 22.17 -24.31
C LYS A 2 2.44 20.88 -25.07
N GLU A 3 3.40 19.96 -25.18
CA GLU A 3 3.24 18.69 -25.87
C GLU A 3 2.07 17.86 -25.30
N PRO A 4 1.32 17.07 -26.11
CA PRO A 4 0.18 16.27 -25.67
C PRO A 4 0.47 15.28 -24.54
N GLY A 5 1.73 14.83 -24.41
CA GLY A 5 2.19 13.95 -23.33
C GLY A 5 2.29 14.63 -21.95
N ASN A 6 2.34 15.95 -21.89
CA ASN A 6 2.51 16.71 -20.65
C ASN A 6 1.19 16.81 -19.83
N PHE A 7 0.03 16.90 -20.50
CA PHE A 7 -1.26 17.01 -19.80
C PHE A 7 -1.62 15.76 -18.98
N ARG A 8 -1.35 14.57 -19.51
CA ARG A 8 -1.58 13.30 -18.80
C ARG A 8 -0.74 13.24 -17.52
N ARG A 9 0.54 13.54 -17.63
CA ARG A 9 1.47 13.56 -16.48
C ARG A 9 1.07 14.60 -15.45
N THR A 10 0.71 15.80 -15.89
CA THR A 10 0.26 16.87 -15.01
C THR A 10 -1.02 16.50 -14.25
N LEU A 11 -2.01 15.88 -14.90
CA LEU A 11 -3.22 15.39 -14.22
C LEU A 11 -2.88 14.34 -13.16
N LEU A 12 -2.02 13.37 -13.49
CA LEU A 12 -1.60 12.34 -12.54
C LEU A 12 -0.86 12.94 -11.35
N GLN A 13 0.04 13.91 -11.57
CA GLN A 13 0.74 14.62 -10.50
C GLN A 13 -0.23 15.38 -9.58
N LEU A 14 -1.22 16.06 -10.14
CA LEU A 14 -2.23 16.78 -9.36
C LEU A 14 -3.11 15.82 -8.54
N ILE A 15 -3.61 14.75 -9.17
CA ILE A 15 -4.51 13.78 -8.53
C ILE A 15 -3.81 13.01 -7.40
N GLN A 16 -2.55 12.63 -7.58
CA GLN A 16 -1.82 11.90 -6.54
C GLN A 16 -1.39 12.79 -5.38
N ALA A 17 -1.13 14.09 -5.64
CA ALA A 17 -0.78 15.07 -4.60
C ALA A 17 -1.99 15.45 -3.74
N ASP A 18 -3.16 15.64 -4.37
CA ASP A 18 -4.41 15.97 -3.68
C ASP A 18 -5.62 15.34 -4.37
N GLY A 19 -6.06 14.20 -3.83
CA GLY A 19 -7.24 13.47 -4.31
C GLY A 19 -8.57 14.18 -4.07
N SER A 20 -8.60 15.28 -3.30
CA SER A 20 -9.81 16.05 -2.98
C SER A 20 -10.12 17.16 -4.00
N LEU A 21 -9.19 17.44 -4.92
CA LEU A 21 -9.38 18.48 -5.95
C LEU A 21 -10.62 18.21 -6.80
N SER A 22 -11.41 19.26 -7.01
CA SER A 22 -12.56 19.20 -7.89
C SER A 22 -12.12 19.04 -9.35
N LEU A 23 -13.05 18.58 -10.21
CA LEU A 23 -12.78 18.50 -11.65
C LEU A 23 -12.45 19.87 -12.25
N ALA A 24 -13.07 20.95 -11.74
CA ALA A 24 -12.79 22.31 -12.16
C ALA A 24 -11.35 22.72 -11.83
N ASP A 25 -10.91 22.47 -10.59
CA ASP A 25 -9.55 22.78 -10.16
C ASP A 25 -8.50 21.97 -10.92
N LEU A 26 -8.77 20.69 -11.16
CA LEU A 26 -7.89 19.81 -11.94
C LEU A 26 -7.74 20.31 -13.38
N ALA A 27 -8.86 20.70 -14.02
CA ALA A 27 -8.86 21.20 -15.38
C ALA A 27 -8.10 22.53 -15.50
N GLU A 28 -8.36 23.47 -14.59
CA GLU A 28 -7.68 24.77 -14.53
C GLU A 28 -6.16 24.58 -14.34
N LYS A 29 -5.75 23.83 -13.30
CA LYS A 29 -4.33 23.59 -13.00
C LYS A 29 -3.60 22.83 -14.11
N ALA A 30 -4.31 21.92 -14.80
CA ALA A 30 -3.75 21.19 -15.93
C ALA A 30 -3.78 22.00 -17.25
N GLY A 31 -4.45 23.14 -17.29
CA GLY A 31 -4.57 24.00 -18.48
C GLY A 31 -5.45 23.39 -19.58
N MET A 32 -6.55 22.75 -19.21
CA MET A 32 -7.48 22.10 -20.14
C MET A 32 -8.95 22.40 -19.79
N SER A 33 -9.88 22.07 -20.69
CA SER A 33 -11.31 22.15 -20.39
C SER A 33 -11.74 21.06 -19.41
N GLN A 34 -12.79 21.30 -18.62
CA GLN A 34 -13.35 20.30 -17.69
C GLN A 34 -13.77 19.02 -18.40
N SER A 35 -14.39 19.13 -19.59
CA SER A 35 -14.79 17.97 -20.39
C SER A 35 -13.60 17.13 -20.84
N SER A 36 -12.48 17.78 -21.21
CA SER A 36 -11.25 17.09 -21.57
C SER A 36 -10.58 16.43 -20.36
N ALA A 37 -10.55 17.12 -19.21
CA ALA A 37 -10.02 16.56 -17.96
C ALA A 37 -10.85 15.36 -17.51
N TRP A 38 -12.19 15.47 -17.52
CA TRP A 38 -13.09 14.37 -17.16
C TRP A 38 -12.84 13.14 -18.03
N ARG A 39 -12.86 13.30 -19.35
CA ARG A 39 -12.62 12.20 -20.29
C ARG A 39 -11.27 11.53 -20.03
N LYS A 40 -10.22 12.32 -19.79
CA LYS A 40 -8.89 11.80 -19.54
C LYS A 40 -8.78 11.04 -18.22
N ILE A 41 -9.47 11.51 -17.19
CA ILE A 41 -9.55 10.81 -15.90
C ILE A 41 -10.28 9.47 -16.06
N GLN A 42 -11.42 9.45 -16.78
CA GLN A 42 -12.15 8.20 -17.05
C GLN A 42 -11.30 7.18 -17.83
N GLU A 43 -10.53 7.63 -18.82
CA GLU A 43 -9.57 6.79 -19.54
C GLU A 43 -8.52 6.19 -18.56
N LEU A 44 -7.94 7.02 -17.68
CA LEU A 44 -6.92 6.59 -16.72
C LEU A 44 -7.46 5.62 -15.66
N GLU A 45 -8.71 5.78 -15.27
CA GLU A 45 -9.42 4.84 -14.37
C GLU A 45 -9.73 3.52 -15.11
N ALA A 46 -10.23 3.58 -16.34
CA ALA A 46 -10.52 2.39 -17.16
C ALA A 46 -9.25 1.58 -17.48
N ASP A 47 -8.14 2.27 -17.75
CA ASP A 47 -6.83 1.65 -18.01
C ASP A 47 -6.15 1.13 -16.73
N GLY A 48 -6.76 1.33 -15.54
CA GLY A 48 -6.21 0.92 -14.26
C GLY A 48 -4.99 1.74 -13.80
N VAL A 49 -4.66 2.84 -14.48
CA VAL A 49 -3.57 3.77 -14.06
C VAL A 49 -3.95 4.45 -12.75
N ILE A 50 -5.21 4.88 -12.62
CA ILE A 50 -5.80 5.32 -11.36
C ILE A 50 -6.54 4.12 -10.77
N ARG A 51 -5.95 3.49 -9.75
CA ARG A 51 -6.52 2.28 -9.13
C ARG A 51 -7.73 2.59 -8.24
N LYS A 52 -7.61 3.61 -7.39
CA LYS A 52 -8.66 4.10 -6.47
C LYS A 52 -8.25 5.40 -5.81
N ARG A 53 -9.24 6.12 -5.28
CA ARG A 53 -9.02 7.27 -4.39
C ARG A 53 -9.33 6.84 -2.95
N VAL A 54 -8.49 7.20 -2.01
CA VAL A 54 -8.62 6.84 -0.60
C VAL A 54 -8.32 8.05 0.29
N THR A 55 -8.94 8.06 1.47
CA THR A 55 -8.55 8.96 2.54
C THR A 55 -7.48 8.27 3.39
N LEU A 56 -6.36 8.93 3.62
CA LEU A 56 -5.32 8.45 4.52
C LEU A 56 -5.66 8.87 5.95
N LEU A 57 -5.58 7.92 6.86
CA LEU A 57 -5.77 8.16 8.29
C LEU A 57 -4.43 8.22 9.00
N ASP A 58 -4.34 9.04 10.05
CA ASP A 58 -3.22 9.03 10.97
C ASP A 58 -3.34 7.81 11.91
N PRO A 59 -2.46 6.82 11.80
CA PRO A 59 -2.56 5.61 12.62
C PRO A 59 -2.45 5.88 14.11
N GLY A 60 -1.73 6.95 14.50
CA GLY A 60 -1.59 7.36 15.89
C GLY A 60 -2.88 7.86 16.50
N LYS A 61 -3.83 8.36 15.68
CA LYS A 61 -5.12 8.91 16.12
C LYS A 61 -6.26 7.89 16.08
N VAL A 62 -6.00 6.71 15.54
CA VAL A 62 -6.97 5.60 15.48
C VAL A 62 -6.46 4.34 16.21
N ASP A 63 -5.62 4.56 17.23
CA ASP A 63 -5.06 3.52 18.11
C ASP A 63 -4.27 2.40 17.41
N LEU A 64 -3.68 2.68 16.24
CA LEU A 64 -2.81 1.78 15.49
C LEU A 64 -1.36 2.29 15.46
N LYS A 65 -0.83 2.67 16.64
CA LYS A 65 0.46 3.37 16.77
C LYS A 65 1.66 2.52 16.38
N LEU A 66 1.59 1.23 16.69
CA LEU A 66 2.70 0.32 16.44
C LEU A 66 2.78 -0.02 14.96
N CYS A 67 3.96 0.18 14.37
CA CYS A 67 4.31 -0.31 13.05
C CYS A 67 5.41 -1.36 13.18
N VAL A 68 5.20 -2.51 12.56
CA VAL A 68 6.18 -3.60 12.55
C VAL A 68 6.48 -4.00 11.12
N ILE A 69 7.77 -4.16 10.82
CA ILE A 69 8.24 -4.82 9.60
C ILE A 69 8.62 -6.24 9.99
N ALA A 70 7.87 -7.21 9.47
CA ALA A 70 8.12 -8.62 9.72
C ALA A 70 8.65 -9.29 8.45
N HIS A 71 9.80 -9.93 8.56
CA HIS A 71 10.35 -10.76 7.50
C HIS A 71 10.00 -12.22 7.78
N VAL A 72 9.41 -12.87 6.79
CA VAL A 72 8.91 -14.23 6.89
C VAL A 72 9.70 -15.14 5.96
N THR A 73 10.07 -16.32 6.47
CA THR A 73 10.60 -17.41 5.66
C THR A 73 9.66 -18.59 5.78
N LEU A 74 9.29 -19.19 4.65
CA LEU A 74 8.48 -20.40 4.61
C LEU A 74 9.36 -21.64 4.82
N GLU A 75 8.75 -22.72 5.24
CA GLU A 75 9.42 -24.03 5.38
C GLU A 75 9.75 -24.61 4.01
N ASP A 76 8.84 -24.45 3.07
CA ASP A 76 8.98 -24.82 1.67
C ASP A 76 8.22 -23.86 0.77
N HIS A 77 8.38 -24.03 -0.57
CA HIS A 77 7.77 -23.16 -1.58
C HIS A 77 6.75 -23.91 -2.46
N HIS A 78 6.20 -25.01 -1.95
CA HIS A 78 5.11 -25.70 -2.63
C HIS A 78 3.87 -24.79 -2.73
N GLU A 79 3.06 -25.04 -3.75
CA GLU A 79 1.86 -24.24 -4.04
C GLU A 79 0.92 -24.13 -2.83
N GLU A 80 0.75 -25.23 -2.09
CA GLU A 80 -0.06 -25.27 -0.87
C GLU A 80 0.46 -24.34 0.21
N ALA A 81 1.79 -24.34 0.47
CA ALA A 81 2.41 -23.47 1.45
C ALA A 81 2.25 -21.99 1.11
N VAL A 82 2.51 -21.65 -0.13
CA VAL A 82 2.33 -20.28 -0.64
C VAL A 82 0.87 -19.85 -0.56
N ALA A 83 -0.08 -20.70 -0.97
CA ALA A 83 -1.51 -20.40 -0.91
C ALA A 83 -2.02 -20.24 0.53
N SER A 84 -1.58 -21.13 1.45
CA SER A 84 -1.91 -21.03 2.87
C SER A 84 -1.42 -19.71 3.48
N PHE A 85 -0.19 -19.33 3.21
CA PHE A 85 0.37 -18.06 3.67
C PHE A 85 -0.36 -16.87 3.06
N ALA A 86 -0.63 -16.89 1.74
CA ALA A 86 -1.35 -15.84 1.05
C ALA A 86 -2.76 -15.63 1.60
N SER A 87 -3.48 -16.71 1.98
CA SER A 87 -4.79 -16.62 2.62
C SER A 87 -4.70 -15.82 3.93
N VAL A 88 -3.74 -16.13 4.79
CA VAL A 88 -3.52 -15.37 6.03
C VAL A 88 -3.27 -13.89 5.73
N VAL A 89 -2.41 -13.59 4.75
CA VAL A 89 -2.08 -12.22 4.38
C VAL A 89 -3.30 -11.44 3.90
N LEU A 90 -4.13 -12.06 3.06
CA LEU A 90 -5.30 -11.39 2.47
C LEU A 90 -6.45 -11.19 3.45
N GLU A 91 -6.59 -12.09 4.43
CA GLU A 91 -7.67 -12.03 5.41
C GLU A 91 -7.41 -11.13 6.61
N ARG A 92 -6.15 -10.78 6.87
CA ARG A 92 -5.78 -10.02 8.07
C ARG A 92 -5.66 -8.52 7.79
N PRO A 93 -6.56 -7.69 8.34
CA PRO A 93 -6.50 -6.24 8.15
C PRO A 93 -5.30 -5.58 8.82
N GLU A 94 -4.68 -6.25 9.78
CA GLU A 94 -3.45 -5.79 10.44
C GLU A 94 -2.27 -5.75 9.46
N ILE A 95 -2.27 -6.59 8.42
CA ILE A 95 -1.25 -6.62 7.38
C ILE A 95 -1.59 -5.58 6.32
N MET A 96 -0.89 -4.48 6.36
CA MET A 96 -1.09 -3.34 5.44
C MET A 96 -0.44 -3.59 4.08
N GLU A 97 0.70 -4.28 4.06
CA GLU A 97 1.49 -4.53 2.86
C GLU A 97 2.17 -5.90 2.99
N CYS A 98 2.27 -6.61 1.86
CA CYS A 98 3.04 -7.85 1.75
C CYS A 98 3.78 -7.85 0.42
N TYR A 99 5.07 -8.11 0.48
CA TYR A 99 5.96 -8.19 -0.69
C TYR A 99 6.71 -9.50 -0.68
N ALA A 100 6.70 -10.23 -1.80
CA ALA A 100 7.63 -11.31 -2.04
C ALA A 100 9.02 -10.73 -2.34
N LEU A 101 10.06 -11.30 -1.77
CA LEU A 101 11.41 -10.79 -1.85
C LEU A 101 12.32 -11.79 -2.59
N SER A 102 13.31 -11.25 -3.28
CA SER A 102 14.45 -12.02 -3.78
C SER A 102 15.62 -11.84 -2.80
N GLY A 103 15.89 -12.79 -1.92
CA GLY A 103 16.98 -12.63 -0.96
C GLY A 103 16.89 -13.58 0.22
N ALA A 104 17.33 -13.10 1.40
CA ALA A 104 17.43 -13.94 2.60
C ALA A 104 16.09 -14.33 3.21
N PHE A 105 15.02 -13.61 2.89
CA PHE A 105 13.66 -13.84 3.36
C PHE A 105 12.73 -13.98 2.17
N ASP A 106 11.65 -14.73 2.32
CA ASP A 106 10.67 -14.93 1.25
C ASP A 106 9.68 -13.77 1.14
N TYR A 107 9.26 -13.23 2.29
CA TYR A 107 8.28 -12.15 2.33
C TYR A 107 8.65 -11.07 3.35
N MET A 108 8.23 -9.84 3.05
CA MET A 108 8.20 -8.73 3.99
C MET A 108 6.76 -8.28 4.17
N LEU A 109 6.36 -8.15 5.43
CA LEU A 109 5.05 -7.64 5.84
C LEU A 109 5.23 -6.30 6.54
N LYS A 110 4.33 -5.35 6.25
CA LYS A 110 4.14 -4.16 7.08
C LYS A 110 2.85 -4.32 7.87
N ILE A 111 2.96 -4.35 9.18
CA ILE A 111 1.86 -4.65 10.09
C ILE A 111 1.60 -3.43 10.97
N ARG A 112 0.32 -3.13 11.19
CA ARG A 112 -0.12 -2.13 12.17
C ARG A 112 -0.84 -2.82 13.31
N ALA A 113 -0.48 -2.44 14.53
CA ALA A 113 -1.12 -2.92 15.76
C ALA A 113 -1.28 -1.78 16.76
N LYS A 114 -2.10 -1.99 17.75
CA LYS A 114 -2.31 -1.03 18.85
C LYS A 114 -1.04 -0.88 19.69
N ASP A 115 -0.48 -2.01 20.10
CA ASP A 115 0.66 -2.14 21.00
C ASP A 115 1.42 -3.45 20.74
N VAL A 116 2.49 -3.68 21.49
CA VAL A 116 3.34 -4.85 21.38
C VAL A 116 2.59 -6.14 21.74
N GLU A 117 1.72 -6.09 22.75
CA GLU A 117 0.92 -7.24 23.20
C GLU A 117 -0.07 -7.68 22.11
N SER A 118 -0.77 -6.72 21.48
CA SER A 118 -1.65 -6.99 20.35
C SER A 118 -0.89 -7.57 19.15
N TYR A 119 0.32 -7.08 18.89
CA TYR A 119 1.18 -7.62 17.85
C TYR A 119 1.65 -9.04 18.15
N GLU A 120 2.08 -9.32 19.38
CA GLU A 120 2.53 -10.64 19.81
C GLU A 120 1.39 -11.66 19.67
N ALA A 121 0.19 -11.32 20.13
CA ALA A 121 -1.00 -12.16 19.98
C ALA A 121 -1.32 -12.44 18.49
N PHE A 122 -1.24 -11.41 17.65
CA PHE A 122 -1.43 -11.53 16.19
C PHE A 122 -0.37 -12.46 15.57
N MET A 123 0.90 -12.20 15.84
CA MET A 123 2.03 -12.97 15.29
C MET A 123 1.91 -14.44 15.67
N THR A 124 1.70 -14.73 16.96
CA THR A 124 1.56 -16.09 17.47
C THR A 124 0.38 -16.81 16.86
N ARG A 125 -0.78 -16.13 16.78
CA ARG A 125 -2.02 -16.75 16.32
C ARG A 125 -2.03 -17.02 14.82
N TYR A 126 -1.51 -16.12 14.01
CA TYR A 126 -1.73 -16.14 12.56
C TYR A 126 -0.46 -16.44 11.75
N LEU A 127 0.72 -16.05 12.23
CA LEU A 127 1.96 -16.31 11.51
C LEU A 127 2.66 -17.56 12.05
N MET A 128 2.94 -17.64 13.37
CA MET A 128 3.70 -18.74 13.95
C MET A 128 2.94 -20.06 14.01
N ARG A 129 1.61 -20.04 14.00
CA ARG A 129 0.79 -21.27 13.95
C ARG A 129 0.58 -21.78 12.52
N ASN A 130 0.95 -21.03 11.50
CA ASN A 130 0.91 -21.54 10.14
C ASN A 130 2.03 -22.60 9.98
N PRO A 131 1.72 -23.86 9.67
CA PRO A 131 2.71 -24.94 9.61
C PRO A 131 3.76 -24.74 8.51
N HIS A 132 3.47 -23.86 7.54
CA HIS A 132 4.39 -23.54 6.46
C HIS A 132 5.29 -22.34 6.75
N VAL A 133 5.13 -21.67 7.89
CA VAL A 133 6.00 -20.57 8.31
C VAL A 133 7.13 -21.10 9.18
N ARG A 134 8.36 -21.00 8.67
CA ARG A 134 9.58 -21.43 9.38
C ARG A 134 10.06 -20.40 10.38
N THR A 135 10.17 -19.13 9.94
CA THR A 135 10.64 -18.05 10.81
C THR A 135 9.92 -16.75 10.53
N VAL A 136 9.76 -15.96 11.59
CA VAL A 136 9.32 -14.56 11.53
C VAL A 136 10.31 -13.70 12.28
N VAL A 137 10.96 -12.77 11.59
CA VAL A 137 11.88 -11.79 12.18
C VAL A 137 11.19 -10.44 12.21
N SER A 138 10.86 -9.95 13.39
CA SER A 138 10.11 -8.71 13.60
C SER A 138 11.02 -7.54 13.94
N SER A 139 10.86 -6.43 13.24
CA SER A 139 11.54 -5.16 13.51
C SER A 139 10.51 -4.10 13.83
N PHE A 140 10.57 -3.53 15.04
CA PHE A 140 9.70 -2.44 15.43
C PHE A 140 10.17 -1.12 14.82
N VAL A 141 9.30 -0.41 14.11
CA VAL A 141 9.61 0.89 13.53
C VAL A 141 9.66 1.94 14.64
N LEU A 142 10.85 2.44 14.94
CA LEU A 142 11.04 3.46 15.96
C LEU A 142 10.61 4.85 15.49
N ARG A 143 10.79 5.13 14.20
CA ARG A 143 10.43 6.42 13.59
C ARG A 143 10.17 6.24 12.10
N GLU A 144 9.09 6.82 11.61
CA GLU A 144 8.86 7.00 10.18
C GLU A 144 9.50 8.34 9.74
N LEU A 145 10.54 8.26 8.91
CA LEU A 145 11.25 9.45 8.44
C LEU A 145 10.60 10.04 7.19
N LYS A 146 9.94 9.20 6.41
CA LYS A 146 9.23 9.60 5.21
C LYS A 146 8.09 8.63 4.92
N PHE A 147 6.93 9.18 4.64
CA PHE A 147 5.81 8.47 4.05
C PHE A 147 5.31 9.27 2.83
N SER A 148 5.15 8.64 1.71
CA SER A 148 4.55 9.24 0.52
C SER A 148 3.82 8.17 -0.28
N THR A 149 2.66 8.52 -0.79
CA THR A 149 1.91 7.73 -1.79
C THR A 149 2.14 8.25 -3.21
N GLU A 150 2.89 9.36 -3.36
CA GLU A 150 3.20 9.96 -4.64
C GLU A 150 4.32 9.21 -5.36
N LEU A 151 4.04 8.75 -6.57
CA LEU A 151 5.03 8.19 -7.48
C LEU A 151 5.87 9.31 -8.12
N PRO A 152 7.16 9.12 -8.38
CA PRO A 152 8.04 10.12 -8.98
C PRO A 152 7.78 10.27 -10.48
N LEU A 153 6.65 10.88 -10.82
CA LEU A 153 6.19 11.13 -12.21
C LEU A 153 6.87 12.35 -12.82
#